data_cd81981626b46cf5532cdd0345341c5b
#
_entry.id   cd81981626b46cf5532cdd0345341c5b
#
_cell.length_a   1.000
_cell.length_b   1.000
_cell.length_c   1.000
_cell.angle_alpha   90.00
_cell.angle_beta   90.00
_cell.angle_gamma   90.00
#
_symmetry.space_group_name_H-M   'P 1'
#
loop_
_entity.id
_entity.type
_entity.pdbx_description
1 polymer ?
#
loop_
_entity_poly.entity_id
_entity_poly.type
_entity_poly.pdbx_seq_one_letter_code
_entity_poly.pdbx_strand_id
1 'polypeptide(L)'
;MKGGDELARKWSWYFRNLNENNKLLLINFKKALLYRGIKEETVFEYQKDMKNLMEYLQKLNIRTLDVTNRDIREYLDTLNVSAPRKIRIICVLNLFYSHNAKKGYCENPMKDIDTSELREQLKKGDSNDK
;
A
#
# COMPACT_ATOMS: atom_id res chain seq x y z
N MET A 1 18.08 -22.49 5.75
CA MET A 1 18.87 -21.61 4.88
C MET A 1 19.02 -20.24 5.51
N LYS A 2 20.23 -19.72 5.48
CA LYS A 2 20.53 -18.42 6.13
C LYS A 2 19.73 -17.27 5.58
N GLY A 3 19.53 -17.20 4.26
CA GLY A 3 18.76 -16.11 3.63
C GLY A 3 17.30 -16.06 4.02
N GLY A 4 16.68 -17.23 4.17
CA GLY A 4 15.28 -17.32 4.59
C GLY A 4 15.06 -16.84 6.02
N ASP A 5 15.98 -17.18 6.91
CA ASP A 5 15.92 -16.77 8.32
C ASP A 5 16.10 -15.25 8.46
N GLU A 6 17.00 -14.66 7.69
CA GLU A 6 17.22 -13.22 7.72
C GLU A 6 15.99 -12.45 7.22
N LEU A 7 15.39 -12.91 6.14
CA LEU A 7 14.17 -12.29 5.60
C LEU A 7 13.01 -12.40 6.59
N ALA A 8 12.85 -13.57 7.22
CA ALA A 8 11.80 -13.78 8.22
C ALA A 8 11.97 -12.86 9.42
N ARG A 9 13.20 -12.70 9.92
CA ARG A 9 13.49 -11.79 11.03
C ARG A 9 13.25 -10.34 10.65
N LYS A 10 13.71 -9.93 9.47
CA LYS A 10 13.52 -8.58 8.97
C LYS A 10 12.04 -8.26 8.84
N TRP A 11 11.26 -9.19 8.28
CA TRP A 11 9.83 -9.05 8.13
C TRP A 11 9.14 -8.92 9.49
N SER A 12 9.43 -9.83 10.42
CA SER A 12 8.85 -9.82 11.76
C SER A 12 9.12 -8.52 12.49
N TRP A 13 10.36 -8.03 12.42
CA TRP A 13 10.75 -6.79 13.08
C TRP A 13 10.05 -5.58 12.45
N TYR A 14 10.06 -5.51 11.12
CA TYR A 14 9.53 -4.36 10.39
C TYR A 14 8.02 -4.19 10.57
N PHE A 15 7.30 -5.31 10.61
CA PHE A 15 5.83 -5.30 10.71
C PHE A 15 5.33 -5.64 12.12
N ARG A 16 6.19 -5.55 13.12
CA ARG A 16 5.89 -5.97 14.49
C ARG A 16 4.71 -5.23 15.14
N ASN A 17 4.44 -4.00 14.71
CA ASN A 17 3.37 -3.17 15.29
C ASN A 17 1.99 -3.44 14.69
N LEU A 18 1.92 -4.30 13.68
CA LEU A 18 0.64 -4.65 13.07
C LEU A 18 -0.05 -5.75 13.86
N ASN A 19 -1.39 -5.68 13.94
CA ASN A 19 -2.16 -6.76 14.53
C ASN A 19 -2.11 -8.00 13.64
N GLU A 20 -2.57 -9.15 14.16
CA GLU A 20 -2.47 -10.43 13.46
C GLU A 20 -3.26 -10.43 12.16
N ASN A 21 -4.42 -9.78 12.14
CA ASN A 21 -5.25 -9.71 10.93
C ASN A 21 -4.52 -8.95 9.81
N ASN A 22 -3.90 -7.83 10.14
CA ASN A 22 -3.14 -7.04 9.16
C ASN A 22 -1.90 -7.79 8.68
N LYS A 23 -1.21 -8.49 9.57
CA LYS A 23 -0.07 -9.34 9.17
C LYS A 23 -0.50 -10.40 8.17
N LEU A 24 -1.64 -11.04 8.42
CA LEU A 24 -2.16 -12.06 7.51
C LEU A 24 -2.53 -11.47 6.15
N LEU A 25 -3.14 -10.29 6.14
CA LEU A 25 -3.46 -9.58 4.89
C LEU A 25 -2.20 -9.30 4.08
N LEU A 26 -1.10 -8.91 4.75
CA LEU A 26 0.17 -8.65 4.06
C LEU A 26 0.81 -9.93 3.53
N ILE A 27 0.70 -11.02 4.25
CA ILE A 27 1.20 -12.32 3.78
C ILE A 27 0.45 -12.75 2.52
N ASN A 28 -0.86 -12.61 2.52
CA ASN A 28 -1.68 -12.95 1.34
C ASN A 28 -1.38 -12.02 0.17
N PHE A 29 -1.16 -10.75 0.43
CA PHE A 29 -0.77 -9.78 -0.60
C PHE A 29 0.57 -10.15 -1.21
N LYS A 30 1.55 -10.52 -0.39
CA LYS A 30 2.85 -11.00 -0.86
C LYS A 30 2.69 -12.17 -1.84
N LYS A 31 1.89 -13.17 -1.46
CA LYS A 31 1.67 -14.34 -2.30
C LYS A 31 1.09 -13.95 -3.66
N ALA A 32 0.11 -13.04 -3.65
CA ALA A 32 -0.53 -12.58 -4.89
C ALA A 32 0.47 -11.84 -5.80
N LEU A 33 1.31 -10.99 -5.22
CA LEU A 33 2.30 -10.23 -5.98
C LEU A 33 3.39 -11.13 -6.56
N LEU A 34 3.89 -12.08 -5.78
CA LEU A 34 4.88 -13.05 -6.25
C LEU A 34 4.31 -13.91 -7.37
N TYR A 35 3.05 -14.30 -7.26
CA TYR A 35 2.38 -15.07 -8.31
C TYR A 35 2.33 -14.30 -9.63
N ARG A 36 2.24 -12.98 -9.56
CA ARG A 36 2.26 -12.10 -10.75
C ARG A 36 3.66 -11.88 -11.30
N GLY A 37 4.68 -12.44 -10.66
CA GLY A 37 6.06 -12.30 -11.10
C GLY A 37 6.77 -11.06 -10.58
N ILE A 38 6.22 -10.38 -9.59
CA ILE A 38 6.86 -9.21 -8.99
C ILE A 38 8.01 -9.68 -8.11
N LYS A 39 9.16 -9.01 -8.20
CA LYS A 39 10.36 -9.39 -7.45
C LYS A 39 10.17 -9.21 -5.95
N GLU A 40 10.79 -10.07 -5.15
CA GLU A 40 10.68 -10.03 -3.68
C GLU A 40 11.00 -8.67 -3.09
N GLU A 41 12.02 -8.00 -3.61
CA GLU A 41 12.42 -6.67 -3.14
C GLU A 41 11.31 -5.65 -3.33
N THR A 42 10.69 -5.68 -4.50
CA THR A 42 9.57 -4.79 -4.82
C THR A 42 8.34 -5.14 -3.97
N VAL A 43 8.07 -6.43 -3.77
CA VAL A 43 6.98 -6.89 -2.91
C VAL A 43 7.17 -6.34 -1.49
N PHE A 44 8.38 -6.40 -0.97
CA PHE A 44 8.69 -5.88 0.37
C PHE A 44 8.39 -4.38 0.46
N GLU A 45 8.78 -3.61 -0.57
CA GLU A 45 8.50 -2.17 -0.63
C GLU A 45 6.99 -1.90 -0.67
N TYR A 46 6.23 -2.69 -1.41
CA TYR A 46 4.78 -2.56 -1.47
C TYR A 46 4.14 -2.90 -0.12
N GLN A 47 4.65 -3.93 0.56
CA GLN A 47 4.17 -4.27 1.90
C GLN A 47 4.44 -3.13 2.90
N LYS A 48 5.56 -2.44 2.77
CA LYS A 48 5.87 -1.29 3.64
C LYS A 48 4.87 -0.14 3.41
N ASP A 49 4.49 0.11 2.16
CA ASP A 49 3.48 1.12 1.87
C ASP A 49 2.14 0.76 2.52
N MET A 50 1.73 -0.51 2.45
CA MET A 50 0.51 -0.97 3.11
C MET A 50 0.62 -0.92 4.62
N LYS A 51 1.78 -1.25 5.17
CA LYS A 51 2.02 -1.17 6.62
C LYS A 51 1.73 0.25 7.14
N ASN A 52 2.20 1.25 6.43
CA ASN A 52 1.99 2.65 6.85
C ASN A 52 0.50 2.99 6.92
N LEU A 53 -0.28 2.58 5.93
CA LEU A 53 -1.73 2.74 5.98
C LEU A 53 -2.34 1.96 7.14
N MET A 54 -1.94 0.70 7.31
CA MET A 54 -2.49 -0.16 8.37
C MET A 54 -2.23 0.41 9.76
N GLU A 55 -1.02 0.94 10.01
CA GLU A 55 -0.71 1.60 11.28
C GLU A 55 -1.57 2.83 11.52
N TYR A 56 -1.77 3.64 10.48
CA TYR A 56 -2.65 4.81 10.54
C TYR A 56 -4.07 4.39 10.90
N LEU A 57 -4.59 3.36 10.24
CA LEU A 57 -5.95 2.87 10.48
C LEU A 57 -6.10 2.25 11.87
N GLN A 58 -5.08 1.53 12.34
CA GLN A 58 -5.12 0.94 13.68
C GLN A 58 -5.27 2.00 14.77
N LYS A 59 -4.59 3.14 14.62
CA LYS A 59 -4.72 4.25 15.54
C LYS A 59 -6.13 4.84 15.59
N LEU A 60 -6.86 4.72 14.49
CA LEU A 60 -8.24 5.18 14.38
C LEU A 60 -9.26 4.08 14.66
N ASN A 61 -8.80 2.88 15.03
CA ASN A 61 -9.65 1.70 15.23
C ASN A 61 -10.47 1.33 14.00
N ILE A 62 -9.88 1.50 12.81
CA ILE A 62 -10.52 1.14 11.55
C ILE A 62 -9.85 -0.13 11.02
N ARG A 63 -10.65 -1.13 10.69
CA ARG A 63 -10.14 -2.35 10.04
C ARG A 63 -9.74 -2.03 8.61
N THR A 64 -8.61 -2.59 8.16
CA THR A 64 -8.09 -2.32 6.82
C THR A 64 -9.08 -2.63 5.72
N LEU A 65 -9.87 -3.71 5.84
CA LEU A 65 -10.85 -4.08 4.82
C LEU A 65 -12.19 -3.37 4.97
N ASP A 66 -12.40 -2.62 6.05
CA ASP A 66 -13.63 -1.84 6.28
C ASP A 66 -13.45 -0.36 5.91
N VAL A 67 -12.29 0.00 5.39
CA VAL A 67 -11.96 1.38 5.04
C VAL A 67 -12.90 1.89 3.95
N THR A 68 -13.27 3.17 4.06
CA THR A 68 -14.11 3.85 3.07
C THR A 68 -13.25 4.68 2.12
N ASN A 69 -13.85 5.12 1.01
CA ASN A 69 -13.22 6.05 0.08
C ASN A 69 -12.73 7.32 0.81
N ARG A 70 -13.55 7.83 1.73
CA ARG A 70 -13.20 9.00 2.53
C ARG A 70 -11.97 8.75 3.40
N ASP A 71 -11.91 7.59 4.05
CA ASP A 71 -10.76 7.22 4.89
C ASP A 71 -9.46 7.21 4.08
N ILE A 72 -9.50 6.68 2.86
CA ILE A 72 -8.34 6.66 1.98
C ILE A 72 -7.93 8.07 1.60
N ARG A 73 -8.89 8.92 1.23
CA ARG A 73 -8.60 10.31 0.86
C ARG A 73 -7.97 11.08 2.02
N GLU A 74 -8.51 10.90 3.22
CA GLU A 74 -7.96 11.52 4.42
C GLU A 74 -6.54 11.05 4.70
N TYR A 75 -6.28 9.74 4.54
CA TYR A 75 -4.92 9.21 4.68
C TYR A 75 -3.96 9.85 3.67
N LEU A 76 -4.35 9.89 2.41
CA LEU A 76 -3.51 10.46 1.36
C LEU A 76 -3.21 11.94 1.61
N ASP A 77 -4.16 12.67 2.17
CA ASP A 77 -3.98 14.08 2.54
C ASP A 77 -2.97 14.27 3.67
N THR A 78 -2.76 13.27 4.52
CA THR A 78 -1.76 13.35 5.59
C THR A 78 -0.32 13.16 5.09
N LEU A 79 -0.15 12.64 3.87
CA LEU A 79 1.17 12.28 3.36
C LEU A 79 1.94 13.52 2.91
N ASN A 80 3.11 13.72 3.50
CA ASN A 80 4.02 14.77 3.10
C ASN A 80 5.17 14.16 2.32
N VAL A 81 4.87 13.72 1.11
CA VAL A 81 5.81 13.02 0.23
C VAL A 81 5.76 13.63 -1.16
N SER A 82 6.78 13.35 -1.97
CA SER A 82 6.84 13.83 -3.35
C SER A 82 5.71 13.26 -4.19
N ALA A 83 5.37 13.91 -5.30
CA ALA A 83 4.34 13.42 -6.21
C ALA A 83 4.66 12.03 -6.77
N PRO A 84 5.90 11.72 -7.21
CA PRO A 84 6.20 10.34 -7.65
C PRO A 84 5.98 9.30 -6.56
N ARG A 85 6.36 9.61 -5.33
CA ARG A 85 6.17 8.71 -4.19
C ARG A 85 4.68 8.48 -3.90
N LYS A 86 3.89 9.54 -3.94
CA LYS A 86 2.44 9.47 -3.72
C LYS A 86 1.76 8.64 -4.81
N ILE A 87 2.18 8.81 -6.07
CA ILE A 87 1.68 8.01 -7.19
C ILE A 87 1.92 6.52 -6.91
N ARG A 88 3.14 6.16 -6.47
CA ARG A 88 3.45 4.77 -6.15
C ARG A 88 2.57 4.23 -5.04
N ILE A 89 2.36 5.01 -3.99
CA ILE A 89 1.50 4.61 -2.87
C ILE A 89 0.08 4.33 -3.37
N ILE A 90 -0.48 5.22 -4.18
CA ILE A 90 -1.83 5.03 -4.74
C ILE A 90 -1.90 3.75 -5.58
N CYS A 91 -0.87 3.48 -6.38
CA CYS A 91 -0.82 2.25 -7.19
C CYS A 91 -0.80 1.00 -6.30
N VAL A 92 -0.04 1.03 -5.20
CA VAL A 92 0.02 -0.09 -4.26
C VAL A 92 -1.35 -0.32 -3.60
N LEU A 93 -2.00 0.76 -3.16
CA LEU A 93 -3.35 0.68 -2.58
C LEU A 93 -4.35 0.10 -3.58
N ASN A 94 -4.27 0.50 -4.84
CA ASN A 94 -5.12 -0.06 -5.90
C ASN A 94 -4.90 -1.56 -6.05
N LEU A 95 -3.65 -2.01 -6.06
CA LEU A 95 -3.33 -3.44 -6.16
C LEU A 95 -3.92 -4.22 -4.98
N PHE A 96 -3.72 -3.71 -3.77
CA PHE A 96 -4.17 -4.38 -2.55
C PHE A 96 -5.70 -4.48 -2.50
N TYR A 97 -6.39 -3.36 -2.67
CA TYR A 97 -7.85 -3.34 -2.52
C TYR A 97 -8.57 -4.01 -3.68
N SER A 98 -8.05 -3.89 -4.92
CA SER A 98 -8.64 -4.60 -6.04
C SER A 98 -8.50 -6.13 -5.89
N HIS A 99 -7.36 -6.60 -5.37
CA HIS A 99 -7.16 -8.02 -5.08
C HIS A 99 -8.18 -8.53 -4.05
N ASN A 100 -8.34 -7.81 -2.94
CA ASN A 100 -9.26 -8.22 -1.88
C ASN A 100 -10.73 -8.09 -2.30
N ALA A 101 -11.06 -7.09 -3.10
CA ALA A 101 -12.41 -6.91 -3.63
C ALA A 101 -12.80 -8.05 -4.59
N LYS A 102 -11.87 -8.47 -5.44
CA LYS A 102 -12.11 -9.61 -6.35
C LYS A 102 -12.37 -10.90 -5.60
N LYS A 103 -11.79 -11.06 -4.42
CA LYS A 103 -12.03 -12.21 -3.57
C LYS A 103 -13.29 -12.09 -2.72
N GLY A 104 -13.98 -10.97 -2.81
CA GLY A 104 -15.21 -10.74 -2.05
C GLY A 104 -14.99 -10.37 -0.59
N TYR A 105 -13.77 -10.00 -0.21
CA TYR A 105 -13.45 -9.69 1.18
C TYR A 105 -13.78 -8.25 1.57
N CYS A 106 -13.95 -7.37 0.60
CA CYS A 106 -14.29 -5.97 0.84
C CYS A 106 -14.86 -5.34 -0.42
N GLU A 107 -15.44 -4.14 -0.26
CA GLU A 107 -15.72 -3.28 -1.39
C GLU A 107 -14.43 -2.54 -1.72
N ASN A 108 -14.26 -2.13 -2.98
CA ASN A 108 -13.06 -1.41 -3.38
C ASN A 108 -13.18 0.07 -3.01
N PRO A 109 -12.40 0.58 -2.02
CA PRO A 109 -12.52 1.97 -1.59
C PRO A 109 -11.80 2.96 -2.50
N MET A 110 -11.14 2.49 -3.56
CA MET A 110 -10.28 3.33 -4.40
C MET A 110 -11.02 4.02 -5.54
N LYS A 111 -12.34 3.98 -5.54
CA LYS A 111 -13.15 4.61 -6.59
C LYS A 111 -12.81 6.10 -6.70
N ASP A 112 -12.58 6.56 -7.94
CA ASP A 112 -12.26 7.95 -8.25
C ASP A 112 -10.96 8.47 -7.62
N ILE A 113 -10.15 7.58 -7.06
CA ILE A 113 -8.81 7.91 -6.59
C ILE A 113 -7.82 7.44 -7.66
N ASP A 114 -7.31 8.38 -8.43
CA ASP A 114 -6.35 8.06 -9.48
C ASP A 114 -5.14 9.00 -9.41
N THR A 115 -4.22 8.82 -10.32
CA THR A 115 -2.95 9.56 -10.32
C THR A 115 -2.88 10.65 -11.39
N SER A 116 -3.99 10.90 -12.10
CA SER A 116 -4.00 11.82 -13.25
C SER A 116 -3.52 13.22 -12.89
N GLU A 117 -4.08 13.81 -11.84
CA GLU A 117 -3.69 15.15 -11.42
C GLU A 117 -2.22 15.23 -11.01
N LEU A 118 -1.74 14.22 -10.28
CA LEU A 118 -0.34 14.18 -9.85
C LEU A 118 0.60 14.05 -11.05
N ARG A 119 0.23 13.26 -12.05
CA ARG A 119 1.01 13.09 -13.28
C ARG A 119 1.04 14.38 -14.08
N GLU A 120 -0.06 15.10 -14.13
CA GLU A 120 -0.11 16.41 -14.79
C GLU A 120 0.76 17.44 -14.08
N GLN A 121 0.75 17.45 -12.75
CA GLN A 121 1.62 18.32 -11.97
C GLN A 121 3.09 18.06 -12.27
N LEU A 122 3.48 16.80 -12.42
CA LEU A 122 4.84 16.43 -12.80
C LEU A 122 5.21 16.94 -14.19
N LYS A 123 4.30 16.82 -15.15
CA LYS A 123 4.52 17.35 -16.50
C LYS A 123 4.69 18.85 -16.51
N LYS A 124 3.88 19.57 -15.75
CA LYS A 124 3.98 21.03 -15.63
C LYS A 124 5.29 21.45 -14.97
N GLY A 125 5.71 20.71 -13.94
CA GLY A 125 6.98 20.94 -13.29
C GLY A 125 8.14 20.78 -14.27
N ASP A 126 8.14 19.70 -15.03
CA ASP A 126 9.16 19.45 -16.06
C ASP A 126 9.17 20.55 -17.12
N SER A 127 8.00 21.03 -17.53
CA SER A 127 7.90 22.10 -18.51
C SER A 127 8.44 23.43 -17.99
N ASN A 128 8.27 23.69 -16.71
CA ASN A 128 8.71 24.94 -16.08
C ASN A 128 10.21 24.98 -15.82
N ASP A 129 10.86 23.83 -15.76
CA ASP A 129 12.30 23.74 -15.49
C ASP A 129 13.17 24.01 -16.73
N LYS A 130 12.54 24.26 -17.83
CA LYS A 130 13.24 24.64 -19.07
C LYS A 130 13.31 26.17 -19.20
#